data_0795e92539deea5459d0ebeee8212be8
#
_entry.id   0795e92539deea5459d0ebeee8212be8
#
_cell.length_a   1.000
_cell.length_b   1.000
_cell.length_c   1.000
_cell.angle_alpha   90.00
_cell.angle_beta   90.00
_cell.angle_gamma   90.00
#
_symmetry.space_group_name_H-M   'P 1'
#
loop_
_entity.id
_entity.type
_entity.pdbx_description
1 polymer ?
#
loop_
_entity_poly.entity_id
_entity_poly.type
_entity_poly.pdbx_seq_one_letter_code
_entity_poly.pdbx_strand_id
1 'polypeptide(L)'
;KWWVTIFADADINFVSPLVESLKHRIIPSDQYSNLYRIDFTPIKTSIKRALEEKPPALPSFHHLNSEKNTVRSVQRIYNPEKHNAQWVAKYYPIWLSKRFAGLINPRLDGSFLRFYLLGLRLLELQLIEDRSTPNRQLFYITGGILTQRTDLGWLEFRSLLDNEYIITAIHEYVPKLPWIIYKLTQAKLHLYVMKKFERELQNLT
;
A
#
# COMPACT_ATOMS: atom_id res chain seq x y z
N LYS A 1 24.13 -3.19 -23.32
CA LYS A 1 23.10 -2.62 -22.41
C LYS A 1 22.62 -1.26 -22.93
N TRP A 2 23.48 -0.28 -23.20
CA TRP A 2 23.11 1.09 -23.58
C TRP A 2 22.47 1.22 -24.98
N TRP A 3 22.74 0.31 -25.93
CA TRP A 3 22.06 0.32 -27.23
C TRP A 3 20.54 0.12 -27.12
N VAL A 4 20.04 -0.61 -26.12
CA VAL A 4 18.59 -0.76 -25.86
C VAL A 4 17.96 0.58 -25.49
N THR A 5 18.67 1.38 -24.70
CA THR A 5 18.21 2.73 -24.31
C THR A 5 18.08 3.66 -25.52
N ILE A 6 19.00 3.54 -26.48
CA ILE A 6 19.00 4.37 -27.70
C ILE A 6 17.87 3.99 -28.66
N PHE A 7 17.57 2.69 -28.80
CA PHE A 7 16.59 2.22 -29.78
C PHE A 7 15.17 2.01 -29.19
N ALA A 8 15.05 1.84 -27.89
CA ALA A 8 13.76 1.58 -27.23
C ALA A 8 13.25 2.75 -26.38
N ASP A 9 13.95 3.89 -26.34
CA ASP A 9 13.63 5.06 -25.50
C ASP A 9 13.35 4.69 -24.03
N ALA A 10 14.12 3.72 -23.54
CA ALA A 10 13.94 3.16 -22.21
C ALA A 10 15.02 3.65 -21.24
N ASP A 11 14.65 4.01 -20.02
CA ASP A 11 15.59 4.43 -18.98
C ASP A 11 16.57 3.29 -18.64
N ILE A 12 17.87 3.59 -18.67
CA ILE A 12 18.95 2.64 -18.38
C ILE A 12 18.82 2.07 -16.96
N ASN A 13 18.33 2.86 -16.02
CA ASN A 13 18.11 2.43 -14.64
C ASN A 13 17.02 1.35 -14.52
N PHE A 14 16.07 1.35 -15.45
CA PHE A 14 15.05 0.31 -15.56
C PHE A 14 15.54 -0.90 -16.35
N VAL A 15 16.23 -0.68 -17.47
CA VAL A 15 16.73 -1.74 -18.36
C VAL A 15 17.84 -2.56 -17.71
N SER A 16 18.73 -1.93 -16.93
CA SER A 16 19.88 -2.60 -16.34
C SER A 16 19.50 -3.75 -15.40
N PRO A 17 18.57 -3.60 -14.44
CA PRO A 17 18.10 -4.70 -13.60
C PRO A 17 17.43 -5.82 -14.39
N LEU A 18 16.66 -5.48 -15.43
CA LEU A 18 16.02 -6.49 -16.30
C LEU A 18 17.04 -7.34 -17.04
N VAL A 19 18.06 -6.70 -17.66
CA VAL A 19 19.13 -7.42 -18.35
C VAL A 19 19.96 -8.25 -17.36
N GLU A 20 20.18 -7.77 -16.14
CA GLU A 20 20.89 -8.50 -15.10
C GLU A 20 20.10 -9.74 -14.67
N SER A 21 18.78 -9.63 -14.54
CA SER A 21 17.90 -10.75 -14.18
C SER A 21 17.95 -11.89 -15.20
N LEU A 22 18.20 -11.60 -16.47
CA LEU A 22 18.35 -12.61 -17.54
C LEU A 22 19.61 -13.48 -17.40
N LYS A 23 20.58 -13.06 -16.59
CA LYS A 23 21.79 -13.86 -16.30
C LYS A 23 21.50 -14.98 -15.30
N HIS A 24 20.41 -14.87 -14.55
CA HIS A 24 20.02 -15.85 -13.58
C HIS A 24 19.02 -16.83 -14.20
N ARG A 25 19.24 -18.12 -13.95
CA ARG A 25 18.28 -19.15 -14.37
C ARG A 25 17.04 -19.07 -13.49
N ILE A 26 16.04 -18.30 -13.92
CA ILE A 26 14.74 -18.27 -13.27
C ILE A 26 13.96 -19.48 -13.79
N ILE A 27 13.83 -20.51 -12.97
CA ILE A 27 12.92 -21.61 -13.22
C ILE A 27 11.72 -21.37 -12.32
N PRO A 28 10.60 -20.88 -12.87
CA PRO A 28 9.38 -20.81 -12.09
C PRO A 28 8.97 -22.22 -11.65
N SER A 29 8.62 -22.38 -10.40
CA SER A 29 8.02 -23.63 -9.93
C SER A 29 6.59 -23.71 -10.47
N ASP A 30 6.26 -24.79 -11.16
CA ASP A 30 4.91 -25.08 -11.59
C ASP A 30 4.08 -25.85 -10.54
N GLN A 31 4.66 -25.98 -9.33
CA GLN A 31 4.09 -26.73 -8.21
C GLN A 31 2.60 -26.41 -7.95
N TYR A 32 2.20 -25.19 -8.20
CA TYR A 32 0.84 -24.71 -7.97
C TYR A 32 -0.04 -24.70 -9.23
N SER A 33 0.52 -24.95 -10.42
CA SER A 33 -0.23 -24.92 -11.69
C SER A 33 -1.35 -25.96 -11.70
N ASN A 34 -1.08 -27.15 -11.19
CA ASN A 34 -2.07 -28.23 -11.08
C ASN A 34 -3.16 -27.92 -10.06
N LEU A 35 -2.81 -27.20 -8.98
CA LEU A 35 -3.76 -26.80 -7.93
C LEU A 35 -4.80 -25.82 -8.46
N TYR A 36 -4.35 -24.88 -9.29
CA TYR A 36 -5.20 -23.83 -9.84
C TYR A 36 -5.71 -24.13 -11.27
N ARG A 37 -5.39 -25.31 -11.83
CA ARG A 37 -5.74 -25.70 -13.20
C ARG A 37 -5.36 -24.63 -14.23
N ILE A 38 -4.14 -24.12 -14.13
CA ILE A 38 -3.64 -23.08 -15.04
C ILE A 38 -2.99 -23.78 -16.23
N ASP A 39 -3.55 -23.59 -17.42
CA ASP A 39 -2.96 -24.02 -18.68
C ASP A 39 -1.97 -22.96 -19.17
N PHE A 40 -0.68 -23.27 -19.13
CA PHE A 40 0.35 -22.37 -19.64
C PHE A 40 0.42 -22.39 -21.16
N THR A 41 0.39 -21.22 -21.77
CA THR A 41 0.66 -21.09 -23.20
C THR A 41 2.15 -21.36 -23.47
N PRO A 42 2.50 -22.28 -24.39
CA PRO A 42 3.88 -22.54 -24.75
C PRO A 42 4.60 -21.25 -25.16
N ILE A 43 5.83 -21.04 -24.68
CA ILE A 43 6.57 -19.79 -24.87
C ILE A 43 6.70 -19.40 -26.36
N LYS A 44 6.93 -20.36 -27.25
CA LYS A 44 6.99 -20.12 -28.70
C LYS A 44 5.68 -19.54 -29.25
N THR A 45 4.55 -20.04 -28.77
CA THR A 45 3.21 -19.54 -29.14
C THR A 45 2.98 -18.15 -28.60
N SER A 46 3.40 -17.87 -27.36
CA SER A 46 3.30 -16.54 -26.77
C SER A 46 4.15 -15.50 -27.51
N ILE A 47 5.39 -15.86 -27.85
CA ILE A 47 6.27 -14.98 -28.63
C ILE A 47 5.68 -14.74 -30.02
N LYS A 48 5.21 -15.80 -30.70
CA LYS A 48 4.61 -15.67 -32.03
C LYS A 48 3.41 -14.72 -32.00
N ARG A 49 2.49 -14.91 -31.05
CA ARG A 49 1.34 -14.02 -30.87
C ARG A 49 1.76 -12.58 -30.59
N ALA A 50 2.74 -12.36 -29.72
CA ALA A 50 3.21 -11.02 -29.39
C ALA A 50 3.84 -10.28 -30.59
N LEU A 51 4.40 -11.03 -31.56
CA LEU A 51 5.00 -10.45 -32.77
C LEU A 51 4.02 -10.28 -33.94
N GLU A 52 3.00 -11.15 -34.03
CA GLU A 52 2.04 -11.16 -35.15
C GLU A 52 0.76 -10.40 -34.86
N GLU A 53 0.35 -10.34 -33.61
CA GLU A 53 -0.88 -9.65 -33.22
C GLU A 53 -0.63 -8.15 -33.00
N LYS A 54 -1.50 -7.31 -33.59
CA LYS A 54 -1.70 -5.96 -33.05
C LYS A 54 -1.98 -6.14 -31.56
N PRO A 55 -1.36 -5.35 -30.67
CA PRO A 55 -1.62 -5.47 -29.25
C PRO A 55 -3.15 -5.51 -29.07
N PRO A 56 -3.69 -6.56 -28.41
CA PRO A 56 -5.12 -6.63 -28.18
C PRO A 56 -5.49 -5.29 -27.58
N ALA A 57 -6.57 -4.67 -28.08
CA ALA A 57 -7.12 -3.50 -27.42
C ALA A 57 -7.16 -3.88 -25.94
N LEU A 58 -6.34 -3.22 -25.12
CA LEU A 58 -6.29 -3.49 -23.68
C LEU A 58 -7.74 -3.65 -23.28
N PRO A 59 -8.15 -4.80 -22.69
CA PRO A 59 -9.50 -4.93 -22.24
C PRO A 59 -9.76 -3.63 -21.51
N SER A 60 -10.74 -2.87 -21.95
CA SER A 60 -11.13 -1.69 -21.20
C SER A 60 -11.40 -2.29 -19.84
N PHE A 61 -10.42 -2.14 -18.94
CA PHE A 61 -10.71 -2.39 -17.55
C PHE A 61 -11.91 -1.52 -17.34
N HIS A 62 -13.09 -2.12 -17.38
CA HIS A 62 -14.24 -1.49 -16.78
C HIS A 62 -13.68 -1.10 -15.43
N HIS A 63 -13.33 0.17 -15.29
CA HIS A 63 -13.00 0.71 -14.01
C HIS A 63 -14.17 0.21 -13.18
N LEU A 64 -13.93 -0.83 -12.40
CA LEU A 64 -14.82 -1.24 -11.33
C LEU A 64 -15.13 0.10 -10.73
N ASN A 65 -16.37 0.62 -10.96
CA ASN A 65 -16.74 2.01 -10.75
C ASN A 65 -16.01 2.48 -9.52
N SER A 66 -14.78 3.04 -9.68
CA SER A 66 -14.06 3.58 -8.55
C SER A 66 -14.97 4.72 -8.16
N GLU A 67 -15.66 4.57 -7.05
CA GLU A 67 -16.61 5.58 -6.63
C GLU A 67 -15.89 6.91 -6.76
N LYS A 68 -16.53 7.83 -7.50
CA LYS A 68 -15.98 9.17 -7.68
C LYS A 68 -15.63 9.68 -6.31
N ASN A 69 -14.34 10.02 -6.08
CA ASN A 69 -13.76 10.52 -4.82
C ASN A 69 -13.30 9.48 -3.78
N THR A 70 -12.95 8.27 -4.16
CA THR A 70 -12.15 7.40 -3.28
C THR A 70 -10.70 7.85 -3.22
N VAL A 71 -10.09 7.67 -2.06
CA VAL A 71 -8.67 7.98 -1.81
C VAL A 71 -7.87 6.69 -1.79
N ARG A 72 -6.76 6.71 -2.52
CA ARG A 72 -5.69 5.73 -2.44
C ARG A 72 -4.39 6.46 -2.15
N SER A 73 -3.69 6.03 -1.14
CA SER A 73 -2.40 6.64 -0.76
C SER A 73 -1.47 5.54 -0.28
N VAL A 74 -0.30 5.47 -0.86
CA VAL A 74 0.72 4.48 -0.51
C VAL A 74 2.02 5.23 -0.20
N GLN A 75 2.61 4.94 0.97
CA GLN A 75 3.91 5.44 1.37
C GLN A 75 4.83 4.27 1.67
N ARG A 76 6.06 4.37 1.20
CA ARG A 76 7.15 3.48 1.55
C ARG A 76 8.02 4.21 2.57
N ILE A 77 8.18 3.60 3.74
CA ILE A 77 8.90 4.16 4.89
C ILE A 77 10.15 3.31 5.10
N TYR A 78 11.32 3.95 5.17
CA TYR A 78 12.55 3.27 5.55
C TYR A 78 12.55 2.98 7.05
N ASN A 79 12.93 1.76 7.43
CA ASN A 79 12.81 1.21 8.78
C ASN A 79 14.12 0.53 9.18
N PRO A 80 15.14 1.30 9.59
CA PRO A 80 16.49 0.80 9.85
C PRO A 80 16.54 -0.25 10.96
N GLU A 81 15.71 -0.11 11.99
CA GLU A 81 15.61 -1.06 13.11
C GLU A 81 14.89 -2.36 12.76
N LYS A 82 14.42 -2.50 11.52
CA LYS A 82 13.77 -3.71 11.00
C LYS A 82 12.59 -4.20 11.84
N HIS A 83 11.85 -3.29 12.45
CA HIS A 83 10.61 -3.63 13.14
C HIS A 83 9.59 -4.20 12.15
N ASN A 84 8.87 -5.25 12.52
CA ASN A 84 7.83 -5.80 11.67
C ASN A 84 6.58 -4.91 11.62
N ALA A 85 5.68 -5.19 10.66
CA ALA A 85 4.46 -4.40 10.47
C ALA A 85 3.57 -4.38 11.71
N GLN A 86 3.54 -5.45 12.51
CA GLN A 86 2.76 -5.53 13.73
C GLN A 86 3.27 -4.55 14.79
N TRP A 87 4.58 -4.47 14.96
CA TRP A 87 5.18 -3.50 15.88
C TRP A 87 4.90 -2.07 15.43
N VAL A 88 5.11 -1.77 14.14
CA VAL A 88 4.89 -0.44 13.57
C VAL A 88 3.42 -0.02 13.71
N ALA A 89 2.47 -0.91 13.44
CA ALA A 89 1.04 -0.63 13.58
C ALA A 89 0.63 -0.34 15.03
N LYS A 90 1.28 -0.97 16.01
CA LYS A 90 1.09 -0.70 17.45
C LYS A 90 1.78 0.58 17.90
N TYR A 91 2.95 0.89 17.35
CA TYR A 91 3.72 2.07 17.70
C TYR A 91 3.11 3.37 17.11
N TYR A 92 2.60 3.32 15.89
CA TYR A 92 2.05 4.47 15.19
C TYR A 92 1.04 5.30 16.00
N PRO A 93 -0.01 4.72 16.61
CA PRO A 93 -0.95 5.48 17.42
C PRO A 93 -0.32 6.09 18.67
N ILE A 94 0.61 5.39 19.33
CA ILE A 94 1.31 5.90 20.51
C ILE A 94 2.16 7.13 20.12
N TRP A 95 2.93 7.02 19.05
CA TRP A 95 3.72 8.13 18.52
C TRP A 95 2.83 9.30 18.10
N LEU A 96 1.71 9.03 17.42
CA LEU A 96 0.78 10.06 16.97
C LEU A 96 0.24 10.88 18.15
N SER A 97 -0.15 10.22 19.24
CA SER A 97 -0.58 10.90 20.47
C SER A 97 0.50 11.81 21.04
N LYS A 98 1.72 11.31 21.18
CA LYS A 98 2.87 12.09 21.68
C LYS A 98 3.18 13.27 20.77
N ARG A 99 3.17 13.05 19.45
CA ARG A 99 3.52 14.08 18.46
C ARG A 99 2.55 15.26 18.45
N PHE A 100 1.29 15.03 18.75
CA PHE A 100 0.27 16.06 18.82
C PHE A 100 -0.11 16.45 20.26
N ALA A 101 0.83 16.28 21.20
CA ALA A 101 0.67 16.68 22.63
C ALA A 101 -0.64 16.19 23.26
N GLY A 102 -1.09 14.96 22.90
CA GLY A 102 -2.32 14.38 23.41
C GLY A 102 -3.62 14.92 22.78
N LEU A 103 -3.54 15.89 21.86
CA LEU A 103 -4.74 16.36 21.13
C LEU A 103 -5.39 15.24 20.34
N ILE A 104 -4.59 14.37 19.72
CA ILE A 104 -5.06 13.13 19.10
C ILE A 104 -4.90 12.03 20.16
N ASN A 105 -6.02 11.47 20.59
CA ASN A 105 -6.05 10.43 21.61
C ASN A 105 -6.49 9.10 20.98
N PRO A 106 -5.54 8.21 20.65
CA PRO A 106 -5.87 6.87 20.20
C PRO A 106 -6.31 6.00 21.37
N ARG A 107 -7.36 5.21 21.18
CA ARG A 107 -7.84 4.22 22.12
C ARG A 107 -7.92 2.86 21.45
N LEU A 108 -7.26 1.88 22.04
CA LEU A 108 -7.34 0.49 21.61
C LEU A 108 -8.36 -0.23 22.51
N ASP A 109 -9.36 -0.84 21.92
CA ASP A 109 -10.42 -1.57 22.59
C ASP A 109 -10.68 -2.87 21.80
N GLY A 110 -10.11 -3.98 22.27
CA GLY A 110 -10.08 -5.24 21.55
C GLY A 110 -9.40 -5.08 20.20
N SER A 111 -10.10 -5.43 19.12
CA SER A 111 -9.63 -5.26 17.74
C SER A 111 -9.86 -3.85 17.16
N PHE A 112 -10.48 -2.94 17.93
CA PHE A 112 -10.80 -1.59 17.45
C PHE A 112 -9.73 -0.58 17.88
N LEU A 113 -9.22 0.19 16.92
CA LEU A 113 -8.37 1.36 17.14
C LEU A 113 -9.15 2.61 16.77
N ARG A 114 -9.43 3.44 17.77
CA ARG A 114 -10.24 4.67 17.64
C ARG A 114 -9.36 5.89 17.85
N PHE A 115 -9.43 6.84 16.95
CA PHE A 115 -8.74 8.13 17.08
C PHE A 115 -9.72 9.23 17.47
N TYR A 116 -9.42 9.92 18.55
CA TYR A 116 -10.22 11.04 19.04
C TYR A 116 -9.45 12.35 18.94
N LEU A 117 -10.15 13.44 18.65
CA LEU A 117 -9.67 14.81 18.75
C LEU A 117 -10.68 15.61 19.59
N LEU A 118 -10.25 16.14 20.73
CA LEU A 118 -11.10 16.90 21.65
C LEU A 118 -12.44 16.19 21.98
N GLY A 119 -12.39 14.88 22.16
CA GLY A 119 -13.57 14.03 22.44
C GLY A 119 -14.38 13.59 21.22
N LEU A 120 -14.13 14.15 20.04
CA LEU A 120 -14.77 13.73 18.78
C LEU A 120 -14.04 12.53 18.18
N ARG A 121 -14.78 11.47 17.86
CA ARG A 121 -14.24 10.28 17.19
C ARG A 121 -13.95 10.59 15.72
N LEU A 122 -12.66 10.83 15.40
CA LEU A 122 -12.22 11.14 14.05
C LEU A 122 -12.32 9.95 13.11
N LEU A 123 -11.78 8.80 13.56
CA LEU A 123 -11.69 7.59 12.78
C LEU A 123 -11.77 6.37 13.69
N GLU A 124 -12.42 5.33 13.20
CA GLU A 124 -12.45 4.02 13.84
C GLU A 124 -11.94 2.98 12.84
N LEU A 125 -11.00 2.17 13.28
CA LEU A 125 -10.36 1.11 12.52
C LEU A 125 -10.57 -0.21 13.25
N GLN A 126 -10.90 -1.26 12.51
CA GLN A 126 -11.00 -2.62 13.04
C GLN A 126 -9.90 -3.49 12.47
N LEU A 127 -9.08 -4.07 13.33
CA LEU A 127 -8.08 -5.06 12.94
C LEU A 127 -8.77 -6.33 12.44
N ILE A 128 -8.37 -6.81 11.27
CA ILE A 128 -8.85 -8.07 10.69
C ILE A 128 -7.81 -9.15 10.98
N GLU A 129 -8.00 -9.87 12.08
CA GLU A 129 -7.01 -10.83 12.61
C GLU A 129 -6.70 -11.97 11.64
N ASP A 130 -7.72 -12.55 11.00
CA ASP A 130 -7.60 -13.64 10.03
C ASP A 130 -6.85 -13.27 8.75
N ARG A 131 -6.70 -11.98 8.48
CA ARG A 131 -5.93 -11.42 7.35
C ARG A 131 -4.67 -10.69 7.76
N SER A 132 -4.34 -10.70 9.05
CA SER A 132 -3.17 -10.05 9.61
C SER A 132 -2.12 -11.08 10.01
N THR A 133 -0.86 -10.73 9.83
CA THR A 133 0.31 -11.50 10.24
C THR A 133 1.33 -10.54 10.87
N PRO A 134 2.41 -11.01 11.50
CA PRO A 134 3.46 -10.11 11.99
C PRO A 134 4.01 -9.15 10.93
N ASN A 135 4.03 -9.58 9.66
CA ASN A 135 4.54 -8.79 8.54
C ASN A 135 3.46 -8.04 7.76
N ARG A 136 2.19 -8.18 8.16
CA ARG A 136 1.06 -7.50 7.55
C ARG A 136 -0.02 -7.22 8.56
N GLN A 137 -0.43 -5.98 8.72
CA GLN A 137 -1.56 -5.59 9.57
C GLN A 137 -2.61 -4.87 8.73
N LEU A 138 -3.83 -5.41 8.73
CA LEU A 138 -4.95 -4.92 7.95
C LEU A 138 -6.05 -4.40 8.87
N PHE A 139 -6.46 -3.15 8.66
CA PHE A 139 -7.51 -2.50 9.42
C PHE A 139 -8.60 -2.00 8.48
N TYR A 140 -9.84 -2.39 8.68
CA TYR A 140 -10.97 -1.78 7.99
C TYR A 140 -11.39 -0.48 8.68
N ILE A 141 -11.80 0.50 7.87
CA ILE A 141 -12.34 1.77 8.35
C ILE A 141 -13.83 1.55 8.63
N THR A 142 -14.19 1.48 9.92
CA THR A 142 -15.55 1.12 10.38
C THR A 142 -16.35 2.31 10.88
N GLY A 143 -15.73 3.50 11.02
CA GLY A 143 -16.45 4.66 11.51
C GLY A 143 -15.59 5.93 11.68
N GLY A 144 -16.24 6.95 12.20
CA GLY A 144 -15.65 8.25 12.51
C GLY A 144 -16.19 9.39 11.67
N ILE A 145 -15.98 10.63 12.14
CA ILE A 145 -16.52 11.81 11.48
C ILE A 145 -15.78 12.17 10.18
N LEU A 146 -14.61 11.58 9.94
CA LEU A 146 -13.81 11.85 8.74
C LEU A 146 -14.18 10.96 7.57
N THR A 147 -14.88 9.84 7.78
CA THR A 147 -15.29 8.93 6.72
C THR A 147 -16.78 9.09 6.36
N GLN A 148 -17.09 8.99 5.08
CA GLN A 148 -18.45 8.97 4.58
C GLN A 148 -19.01 7.55 4.50
N ARG A 149 -18.11 6.56 4.24
CA ARG A 149 -18.46 5.15 4.07
C ARG A 149 -17.65 4.27 5.00
N THR A 150 -18.29 3.26 5.53
CA THR A 150 -17.72 2.33 6.54
C THR A 150 -17.61 0.90 5.99
N ASP A 151 -18.04 0.68 4.77
CA ASP A 151 -18.09 -0.62 4.10
C ASP A 151 -16.97 -0.81 3.05
N LEU A 152 -16.12 0.20 2.82
CA LEU A 152 -15.09 0.14 1.78
C LEU A 152 -13.72 0.41 2.34
N GLY A 153 -13.27 1.36 2.87
CA GLY A 153 -11.89 1.76 3.11
C GLY A 153 -11.10 0.84 4.06
N TRP A 154 -9.81 0.70 3.80
CA TRP A 154 -8.89 0.03 4.73
C TRP A 154 -7.52 0.70 4.78
N LEU A 155 -6.86 0.52 5.93
CA LEU A 155 -5.48 0.88 6.19
C LEU A 155 -4.65 -0.40 6.31
N GLU A 156 -3.50 -0.44 5.67
CA GLU A 156 -2.58 -1.57 5.72
C GLU A 156 -1.18 -1.11 6.09
N PHE A 157 -0.53 -1.87 6.98
CA PHE A 157 0.91 -1.84 7.20
C PHE A 157 1.50 -3.15 6.70
N ARG A 158 2.55 -3.09 5.87
CA ARG A 158 3.21 -4.28 5.33
C ARG A 158 4.71 -4.12 5.36
N SER A 159 5.39 -5.13 5.91
CA SER A 159 6.85 -5.23 5.86
C SER A 159 7.33 -5.71 4.49
N LEU A 160 8.43 -5.13 4.04
CA LEU A 160 9.13 -5.53 2.82
C LEU A 160 10.63 -5.70 3.11
N LEU A 161 11.30 -6.53 2.31
CA LEU A 161 12.75 -6.72 2.31
C LEU A 161 13.28 -6.95 3.73
N ASP A 162 12.84 -8.04 4.35
CA ASP A 162 13.23 -8.42 5.72
C ASP A 162 13.05 -7.28 6.74
N ASN A 163 11.89 -6.60 6.64
CA ASN A 163 11.49 -5.45 7.44
C ASN A 163 12.30 -4.16 7.23
N GLU A 164 13.17 -4.10 6.24
CA GLU A 164 13.93 -2.87 5.93
C GLU A 164 13.02 -1.70 5.53
N TYR A 165 11.85 -2.01 4.97
CA TYR A 165 10.85 -1.04 4.60
C TYR A 165 9.46 -1.44 5.11
N ILE A 166 8.68 -0.42 5.45
CA ILE A 166 7.25 -0.56 5.73
C ILE A 166 6.45 0.15 4.65
N ILE A 167 5.53 -0.56 4.02
CA ILE A 167 4.48 0.09 3.24
C ILE A 167 3.32 0.42 4.17
N THR A 168 2.90 1.67 4.16
CA THR A 168 1.65 2.12 4.75
C THR A 168 0.73 2.54 3.62
N ALA A 169 -0.42 1.89 3.52
CA ALA A 169 -1.35 2.12 2.43
C ALA A 169 -2.78 2.35 2.93
N ILE A 170 -3.42 3.37 2.40
CA ILE A 170 -4.87 3.59 2.54
C ILE A 170 -5.49 3.30 1.18
N HIS A 171 -6.53 2.49 1.19
CA HIS A 171 -7.27 2.10 -0.01
C HIS A 171 -8.75 2.40 0.16
N GLU A 172 -9.41 2.77 -0.93
CA GLU A 172 -10.86 2.97 -1.06
C GLU A 172 -11.48 3.84 0.07
N TYR A 173 -10.69 4.73 0.64
CA TYR A 173 -11.17 5.65 1.65
C TYR A 173 -12.07 6.72 1.03
N VAL A 174 -13.27 6.90 1.56
CA VAL A 174 -14.21 7.93 1.13
C VAL A 174 -14.28 9.02 2.20
N PRO A 175 -13.64 10.18 1.99
CA PRO A 175 -13.67 11.27 2.94
C PRO A 175 -15.07 11.89 3.03
N LYS A 176 -15.49 12.25 4.23
CA LYS A 176 -16.75 12.96 4.45
C LYS A 176 -16.68 14.44 4.04
N LEU A 177 -15.48 15.01 4.05
CA LEU A 177 -15.27 16.40 3.64
C LEU A 177 -15.48 16.55 2.12
N PRO A 178 -16.04 17.68 1.65
CA PRO A 178 -16.04 18.00 0.23
C PRO A 178 -14.64 17.86 -0.36
N TRP A 179 -14.54 17.30 -1.57
CA TRP A 179 -13.29 16.88 -2.18
C TRP A 179 -12.20 17.97 -2.23
N ILE A 180 -12.59 19.22 -2.47
CA ILE A 180 -11.66 20.36 -2.49
C ILE A 180 -11.09 20.60 -1.10
N ILE A 181 -11.94 20.61 -0.06
CA ILE A 181 -11.53 20.80 1.33
C ILE A 181 -10.64 19.63 1.77
N TYR A 182 -11.01 18.40 1.43
CA TYR A 182 -10.20 17.21 1.70
C TYR A 182 -8.77 17.36 1.14
N LYS A 183 -8.62 17.71 -0.15
CA LYS A 183 -7.31 17.90 -0.79
C LYS A 183 -6.46 18.98 -0.14
N LEU A 184 -7.08 20.08 0.27
CA LEU A 184 -6.36 21.21 0.85
C LEU A 184 -5.95 21.00 2.31
N THR A 185 -6.67 20.15 3.03
CA THR A 185 -6.51 19.96 4.48
C THR A 185 -6.07 18.54 4.84
N GLN A 186 -7.01 17.59 4.79
CA GLN A 186 -6.81 16.23 5.30
C GLN A 186 -5.72 15.46 4.54
N ALA A 187 -5.67 15.59 3.21
CA ALA A 187 -4.64 14.94 2.40
C ALA A 187 -3.24 15.48 2.71
N LYS A 188 -3.09 16.80 2.85
CA LYS A 188 -1.80 17.43 3.20
C LYS A 188 -1.38 17.08 4.62
N LEU A 189 -2.32 17.07 5.57
CA LEU A 189 -2.06 16.69 6.96
C LEU A 189 -1.60 15.22 7.02
N HIS A 190 -2.28 14.32 6.31
CA HIS A 190 -1.88 12.92 6.26
C HIS A 190 -0.45 12.75 5.73
N LEU A 191 -0.12 13.40 4.61
CA LEU A 191 1.22 13.35 4.05
C LEU A 191 2.27 13.91 5.03
N TYR A 192 1.96 15.00 5.71
CA TYR A 192 2.84 15.59 6.74
C TYR A 192 3.07 14.60 7.89
N VAL A 193 1.99 14.00 8.41
CA VAL A 193 2.05 12.99 9.47
C VAL A 193 2.93 11.81 9.07
N MET A 194 2.73 11.26 7.87
CA MET A 194 3.50 10.12 7.39
C MET A 194 4.99 10.44 7.21
N LYS A 195 5.35 11.61 6.68
CA LYS A 195 6.75 12.06 6.59
C LYS A 195 7.40 12.26 7.97
N LYS A 196 6.64 12.71 8.96
CA LYS A 196 7.14 12.84 10.34
C LYS A 196 7.31 11.48 10.99
N PHE A 197 6.40 10.54 10.72
CA PHE A 197 6.49 9.17 11.21
C PHE A 197 7.69 8.42 10.62
N GLU A 198 7.97 8.61 9.34
CA GLU A 198 9.17 8.08 8.69
C GLU A 198 10.45 8.54 9.40
N ARG A 199 10.55 9.86 9.67
CA ARG A 199 11.70 10.40 10.42
C ARG A 199 11.80 9.86 11.84
N GLU A 200 10.67 9.62 12.50
CA GLU A 200 10.65 9.00 13.82
C GLU A 200 11.24 7.60 13.78
N LEU A 201 10.81 6.76 12.83
CA LEU A 201 11.35 5.39 12.69
C LEU A 201 12.86 5.39 12.37
N GLN A 202 13.34 6.39 11.62
CA GLN A 202 14.77 6.55 11.32
C GLN A 202 15.60 7.02 12.53
N ASN A 203 14.97 7.67 13.50
CA ASN A 203 15.64 8.24 14.69
C ASN A 203 15.49 7.35 15.95
N LEU A 204 14.90 6.17 15.84
CA LEU A 204 14.81 5.21 16.95
C LEU A 204 16.14 4.52 17.26
N THR A 205 17.15 4.77 16.43
CA THR A 205 18.53 4.24 16.54
C THR A 205 19.28 4.85 17.70
#